data_9f9dbff4992ad83f98854e4e37251b5a
#
_entry.id   9f9dbff4992ad83f98854e4e37251b5a
#
_cell.length_a   1.000
_cell.length_b   1.000
_cell.length_c   1.000
_cell.angle_alpha   90.00
_cell.angle_beta   90.00
_cell.angle_gamma   90.00
#
_symmetry.space_group_name_H-M   'P 1'
#
loop_
_entity.id
_entity.type
_entity.pdbx_description
1 polymer ?
#
loop_
_entity_poly.entity_id
_entity_poly.type
_entity_poly.pdbx_seq_one_letter_code
_entity_poly.pdbx_strand_id
1 'polypeptide(L)'
;DFLEGSAAQTDGSSVVLPGIATLNNARVDLMVDKTVNWYVDYNYEHFDAESGKMVGTLRIPCYLIHNDNHVCSRSILKDTLDHVEKELMAMFKEYPVIAGLEHVNLAEVEKLIFTCATELEFWVKSPAEDAPVEALHSSQIMQEQYWQRTRGNVRTALEQTIQTLELYGLEPEMGHKECGGVKGQIDGSGHMTHVMEQLEVDWKFNVGVQTADNELLARIIVKEVFRMNGLDVSFQAKPIPGVAGSGEHVHVGIAAKMKNGKIVNLFSPKDMYEDFLSAIGYG
;
A
#
# COMPACT_ATOMS: atom_id res chain seq x y z
N ASP A 1 12.34 5.11 27.22
CA ASP A 1 11.44 6.28 27.25
C ASP A 1 10.49 6.28 26.04
N PHE A 2 11.02 6.27 24.81
CA PHE A 2 10.22 6.27 23.60
C PHE A 2 9.32 5.02 23.49
N LEU A 3 9.87 3.84 23.81
CA LEU A 3 9.13 2.59 23.87
C LEU A 3 8.13 2.52 25.04
N GLU A 4 8.30 3.33 26.05
CA GLU A 4 7.42 3.41 27.21
C GLU A 4 6.25 4.41 27.03
N GLY A 5 6.22 5.12 25.91
CA GLY A 5 5.14 6.03 25.56
C GLY A 5 5.46 7.51 25.71
N SER A 6 6.73 7.84 25.95
CA SER A 6 7.17 9.25 25.84
C SER A 6 7.09 9.67 24.36
N ALA A 7 6.30 10.67 24.06
CA ALA A 7 6.13 11.15 22.70
C ALA A 7 7.37 11.98 22.28
N ALA A 8 7.87 11.73 21.08
CA ALA A 8 8.72 12.69 20.39
C ALA A 8 7.85 13.86 19.92
N GLN A 9 8.45 15.00 19.68
CA GLN A 9 7.74 16.19 19.23
C GLN A 9 8.25 16.64 17.87
N THR A 10 7.37 17.22 17.08
CA THR A 10 7.71 17.87 15.83
C THR A 10 6.98 19.20 15.72
N ASP A 11 7.45 20.05 14.82
CA ASP A 11 6.85 21.34 14.50
C ASP A 11 5.78 21.17 13.42
N GLY A 12 4.52 21.16 13.83
CA GLY A 12 3.37 21.01 12.93
C GLY A 12 3.17 22.18 11.97
N SER A 13 3.76 23.37 12.24
CA SER A 13 3.71 24.51 11.33
C SER A 13 4.63 24.34 10.12
N SER A 14 5.68 23.56 10.28
CA SER A 14 6.70 23.28 9.24
C SER A 14 6.45 21.96 8.51
N VAL A 15 5.69 21.09 9.12
CA VAL A 15 5.41 19.76 8.56
C VAL A 15 4.00 19.71 7.98
N VAL A 16 3.36 19.09 7.56
CA VAL A 16 2.20 18.78 6.76
C VAL A 16 0.84 19.01 7.44
N LEU A 17 0.72 19.96 8.35
CA LEU A 17 -0.55 20.27 9.00
C LEU A 17 -1.02 21.74 8.78
N PRO A 18 -1.00 22.25 7.53
CA PRO A 18 -1.47 23.61 7.27
C PRO A 18 -2.97 23.74 7.64
N GLY A 19 -3.29 24.75 8.42
CA GLY A 19 -4.65 25.00 8.90
C GLY A 19 -5.00 24.30 10.21
N ILE A 20 -4.15 23.41 10.73
CA ILE A 20 -4.31 22.76 12.03
C ILE A 20 -3.31 23.35 13.03
N ALA A 21 -2.01 23.30 12.73
CA ALA A 21 -0.96 23.89 13.53
C ALA A 21 -0.59 25.30 13.01
N THR A 22 -0.20 26.19 13.92
CA THR A 22 0.24 27.55 13.61
C THR A 22 1.61 27.82 14.25
N LEU A 23 2.29 28.90 13.84
CA LEU A 23 3.58 29.28 14.45
C LEU A 23 3.51 29.48 15.97
N ASN A 24 2.35 29.91 16.48
CA ASN A 24 2.15 30.12 17.92
C ASN A 24 1.66 28.85 18.66
N ASN A 25 1.23 27.85 17.91
CA ASN A 25 0.76 26.56 18.43
C ASN A 25 1.21 25.47 17.45
N ALA A 26 2.51 25.23 17.40
CA ALA A 26 3.14 24.34 16.44
C ALA A 26 3.42 22.93 16.99
N ARG A 27 3.25 22.72 18.28
CA ARG A 27 3.58 21.45 18.91
C ARG A 27 2.69 20.33 18.37
N VAL A 28 3.33 19.30 17.84
CA VAL A 28 2.71 18.02 17.48
C VAL A 28 3.47 16.90 18.17
N ASP A 29 2.77 16.11 18.95
CA ASP A 29 3.33 14.93 19.60
C ASP A 29 3.25 13.73 18.67
N LEU A 30 4.34 12.95 18.60
CA LEU A 30 4.46 11.71 17.83
C LEU A 30 4.24 10.53 18.79
N MET A 31 3.10 9.88 18.70
CA MET A 31 2.81 8.68 19.48
C MET A 31 3.15 7.44 18.67
N VAL A 32 4.13 6.67 19.13
CA VAL A 32 4.62 5.46 18.47
C VAL A 32 3.52 4.39 18.43
N ASP A 33 3.32 3.79 17.27
CA ASP A 33 2.49 2.60 17.14
C ASP A 33 3.33 1.33 17.39
N LYS A 34 3.02 0.64 18.48
CA LYS A 34 3.68 -0.61 18.88
C LYS A 34 3.01 -1.86 18.29
N THR A 35 1.91 -1.69 17.57
CA THR A 35 1.08 -2.78 17.05
C THR A 35 1.42 -3.16 15.62
N VAL A 36 2.31 -2.40 14.98
CA VAL A 36 2.73 -2.58 13.59
C VAL A 36 4.23 -2.83 13.49
N ASN A 37 4.66 -3.27 12.32
CA ASN A 37 6.08 -3.50 12.05
C ASN A 37 6.84 -2.18 11.92
N TRP A 38 8.01 -2.14 12.53
CA TRP A 38 9.03 -1.12 12.28
C TRP A 38 10.03 -1.68 11.30
N TYR A 39 10.63 -0.85 10.47
CA TYR A 39 11.58 -1.32 9.47
C TYR A 39 12.80 -0.41 9.36
N VAL A 40 13.88 -0.95 8.83
CA VAL A 40 15.09 -0.20 8.52
C VAL A 40 15.07 0.14 7.03
N ASP A 41 15.02 1.43 6.75
CA ASP A 41 15.14 1.98 5.39
C ASP A 41 16.65 2.10 5.09
N TYR A 42 17.17 1.15 4.30
CA TYR A 42 18.59 1.10 3.97
C TYR A 42 18.93 2.05 2.82
N ASN A 43 20.02 2.80 3.01
CA ASN A 43 20.65 3.50 1.91
C ASN A 43 21.60 2.55 1.18
N TYR A 44 21.16 1.99 0.07
CA TYR A 44 21.92 1.02 -0.72
C TYR A 44 23.19 1.60 -1.39
N GLU A 45 23.37 2.91 -1.37
CA GLU A 45 24.52 3.60 -1.93
C GLU A 45 25.53 4.02 -0.86
N HIS A 46 25.22 3.84 0.42
CA HIS A 46 26.07 4.26 1.52
C HIS A 46 26.42 3.11 2.45
N PHE A 47 27.71 2.86 2.57
CA PHE A 47 28.27 1.83 3.46
C PHE A 47 29.10 2.50 4.56
N ASP A 48 28.93 2.01 5.76
CA ASP A 48 29.78 2.41 6.89
C ASP A 48 31.24 2.02 6.62
N ALA A 49 32.15 2.98 6.77
CA ALA A 49 33.55 2.82 6.39
C ALA A 49 34.31 1.78 7.25
N GLU A 50 33.87 1.55 8.50
CA GLU A 50 34.54 0.63 9.41
C GLU A 50 33.98 -0.79 9.30
N SER A 51 32.65 -0.93 9.27
CA SER A 51 31.98 -2.23 9.27
C SER A 51 31.72 -2.80 7.88
N GLY A 52 31.77 -1.98 6.84
CA GLY A 52 31.41 -2.35 5.46
C GLY A 52 29.93 -2.68 5.29
N LYS A 53 29.08 -2.36 6.28
CA LYS A 53 27.65 -2.64 6.24
C LYS A 53 26.87 -1.45 5.70
N MET A 54 25.73 -1.69 5.08
CA MET A 54 24.82 -0.64 4.66
C MET A 54 24.35 0.17 5.87
N VAL A 55 24.28 1.48 5.70
CA VAL A 55 23.69 2.40 6.67
C VAL A 55 22.20 2.50 6.42
N GLY A 56 21.39 2.48 7.47
CA GLY A 56 19.96 2.56 7.38
C GLY A 56 19.35 3.48 8.43
N THR A 57 18.15 3.94 8.16
CA THR A 57 17.33 4.76 9.06
C THR A 57 16.18 3.90 9.59
N LEU A 58 16.08 3.78 10.92
CA LEU A 58 14.93 3.11 11.53
C LEU A 58 13.68 3.97 11.32
N ARG A 59 12.70 3.42 10.62
CA ARG A 59 11.37 4.01 10.42
C ARG A 59 10.40 3.44 11.44
N ILE A 60 9.78 4.35 12.18
CA ILE A 60 8.85 4.00 13.25
C ILE A 60 7.50 4.65 12.94
N PRO A 61 6.46 3.89 12.61
CA PRO A 61 5.12 4.43 12.40
C PRO A 61 4.59 5.09 13.68
N CYS A 62 4.04 6.29 13.51
CA CYS A 62 3.50 7.10 14.61
C CYS A 62 2.13 7.67 14.26
N TYR A 63 1.36 7.99 15.29
CA TYR A 63 0.20 8.87 15.20
C TYR A 63 0.60 10.30 15.54
N LEU A 64 -0.01 11.28 14.88
CA LEU A 64 0.21 12.70 15.14
C LEU A 64 -0.90 13.23 16.06
N ILE A 65 -0.48 13.80 17.17
CA ILE A 65 -1.39 14.38 18.17
C ILE A 65 -1.14 15.88 18.27
N HIS A 66 -2.18 16.68 18.12
CA HIS A 66 -2.14 18.12 18.29
C HIS A 66 -3.30 18.57 19.18
N ASN A 67 -3.00 19.28 20.27
CA ASN A 67 -4.00 19.67 21.28
C ASN A 67 -4.86 18.48 21.73
N ASP A 68 -4.23 17.36 22.06
CA ASP A 68 -4.85 16.10 22.49
C ASP A 68 -5.79 15.43 21.45
N ASN A 69 -5.78 15.89 20.21
CA ASN A 69 -6.56 15.29 19.13
C ASN A 69 -5.68 14.59 18.11
N HIS A 70 -6.18 13.48 17.57
CA HIS A 70 -5.61 12.83 16.41
C HIS A 70 -5.75 13.72 15.17
N VAL A 71 -4.65 13.96 14.42
CA VAL A 71 -4.65 14.92 13.31
C VAL A 71 -4.01 14.37 12.02
N CYS A 72 -3.73 13.09 11.95
CA CYS A 72 -3.16 12.47 10.75
C CYS A 72 -4.12 11.45 10.11
N SER A 73 -3.95 11.20 8.82
CA SER A 73 -4.75 10.21 8.08
C SER A 73 -4.64 8.80 8.67
N ARG A 74 -3.47 8.44 9.21
CA ARG A 74 -3.25 7.17 9.87
C ARG A 74 -4.11 7.01 11.13
N SER A 75 -4.25 8.07 11.93
CA SER A 75 -5.17 8.11 13.09
C SER A 75 -6.62 7.97 12.64
N ILE A 76 -7.02 8.67 11.57
CA ILE A 76 -8.39 8.59 11.03
C ILE A 76 -8.72 7.14 10.64
N LEU A 77 -7.79 6.45 9.97
CA LEU A 77 -7.98 5.03 9.63
C LEU A 77 -8.17 4.18 10.89
N LYS A 78 -7.30 4.35 11.89
CA LYS A 78 -7.38 3.60 13.15
C LYS A 78 -8.72 3.85 13.85
N ASP A 79 -9.10 5.11 14.02
CA ASP A 79 -10.32 5.49 14.71
C ASP A 79 -11.58 5.01 13.96
N THR A 80 -11.51 5.00 12.61
CA THR A 80 -12.57 4.46 11.76
C THR A 80 -12.74 2.95 11.97
N LEU A 81 -11.65 2.20 11.97
CA LEU A 81 -11.68 0.75 12.20
C LEU A 81 -12.25 0.41 13.59
N ASP A 82 -11.84 1.13 14.62
CA ASP A 82 -12.33 0.96 15.98
C ASP A 82 -13.83 1.30 16.06
N HIS A 83 -14.26 2.36 15.39
CA HIS A 83 -15.67 2.75 15.35
C HIS A 83 -16.52 1.70 14.64
N VAL A 84 -16.11 1.23 13.46
CA VAL A 84 -16.83 0.21 12.70
C VAL A 84 -16.90 -1.12 13.49
N GLU A 85 -15.81 -1.54 14.14
CA GLU A 85 -15.84 -2.71 15.02
C GLU A 85 -16.90 -2.57 16.10
N LYS A 86 -16.92 -1.42 16.79
CA LYS A 86 -17.88 -1.14 17.86
C LYS A 86 -19.33 -1.20 17.37
N GLU A 87 -19.62 -0.56 16.24
CA GLU A 87 -20.98 -0.53 15.68
C GLU A 87 -21.44 -1.92 15.20
N LEU A 88 -20.56 -2.67 14.50
CA LEU A 88 -20.88 -4.03 14.07
C LEU A 88 -21.07 -4.98 15.27
N MET A 89 -20.24 -4.87 16.29
CA MET A 89 -20.40 -5.67 17.52
C MET A 89 -21.69 -5.33 18.28
N ALA A 90 -22.13 -4.08 18.23
CA ALA A 90 -23.43 -3.67 18.77
C ALA A 90 -24.58 -4.27 17.96
N MET A 91 -24.51 -4.21 16.64
CA MET A 91 -25.47 -4.80 15.72
C MET A 91 -25.58 -6.33 15.91
N PHE A 92 -24.46 -7.03 16.08
CA PHE A 92 -24.47 -8.49 16.33
C PHE A 92 -25.16 -8.89 17.64
N LYS A 93 -25.14 -8.01 18.63
CA LYS A 93 -25.91 -8.21 19.90
C LYS A 93 -27.39 -7.97 19.73
N GLU A 94 -27.75 -6.97 18.93
CA GLU A 94 -29.15 -6.61 18.69
C GLU A 94 -29.82 -7.61 17.72
N TYR A 95 -29.09 -8.04 16.69
CA TYR A 95 -29.60 -8.94 15.67
C TYR A 95 -28.78 -10.24 15.66
N PRO A 96 -29.20 -11.27 16.39
CA PRO A 96 -28.44 -12.53 16.50
C PRO A 96 -28.41 -13.34 15.20
N VAL A 97 -29.27 -13.02 14.24
CA VAL A 97 -29.29 -13.58 12.88
C VAL A 97 -29.32 -12.44 11.87
N ILE A 98 -28.35 -12.40 11.00
CA ILE A 98 -28.21 -11.40 9.93
C ILE A 98 -28.12 -12.15 8.62
N ALA A 99 -28.85 -11.70 7.61
CA ALA A 99 -28.79 -12.26 6.25
C ALA A 99 -27.36 -12.24 5.73
N GLY A 100 -26.93 -13.34 5.12
CA GLY A 100 -25.55 -13.53 4.65
C GLY A 100 -24.56 -13.99 5.72
N LEU A 101 -24.91 -13.97 7.01
CA LEU A 101 -24.06 -14.42 8.11
C LEU A 101 -24.58 -15.64 8.87
N GLU A 102 -25.49 -16.42 8.27
CA GLU A 102 -26.10 -17.60 8.90
C GLU A 102 -25.07 -18.68 9.26
N HIS A 103 -23.90 -18.63 8.64
CA HIS A 103 -22.78 -19.55 8.91
C HIS A 103 -21.98 -19.17 10.16
N VAL A 104 -22.27 -18.01 10.79
CA VAL A 104 -21.55 -17.47 11.94
C VAL A 104 -22.47 -17.39 13.15
N ASN A 105 -22.04 -17.95 14.27
CA ASN A 105 -22.71 -17.70 15.54
C ASN A 105 -22.27 -16.33 16.08
N LEU A 106 -23.06 -15.28 15.80
CA LEU A 106 -22.72 -13.90 16.12
C LEU A 106 -22.57 -13.64 17.63
N ALA A 107 -23.23 -14.42 18.50
CA ALA A 107 -23.09 -14.33 19.94
C ALA A 107 -21.72 -14.79 20.46
N GLU A 108 -21.00 -15.58 19.66
CA GLU A 108 -19.67 -16.11 20.00
C GLU A 108 -18.53 -15.29 19.36
N VAL A 109 -18.82 -14.19 18.69
CA VAL A 109 -17.80 -13.27 18.19
C VAL A 109 -17.13 -12.55 19.35
N GLU A 110 -15.80 -12.65 19.43
CA GLU A 110 -14.97 -11.95 20.42
C GLU A 110 -14.60 -10.55 19.92
N LYS A 111 -14.11 -10.47 18.67
CA LYS A 111 -13.74 -9.22 18.01
C LYS A 111 -13.74 -9.37 16.49
N LEU A 112 -13.70 -8.25 15.76
CA LEU A 112 -13.53 -8.23 14.32
C LEU A 112 -12.08 -7.99 13.91
N ILE A 113 -11.72 -8.53 12.78
CA ILE A 113 -10.40 -8.37 12.13
C ILE A 113 -10.66 -7.80 10.75
N PHE A 114 -10.25 -6.57 10.54
CA PHE A 114 -10.31 -5.93 9.23
C PHE A 114 -9.04 -6.24 8.46
N THR A 115 -9.18 -6.81 7.28
CA THR A 115 -8.07 -7.12 6.39
C THR A 115 -8.15 -6.27 5.15
N CYS A 116 -6.98 -5.95 4.60
CA CYS A 116 -6.89 -5.21 3.36
C CYS A 116 -5.65 -5.67 2.59
N ALA A 117 -5.80 -5.80 1.27
CA ALA A 117 -4.73 -5.96 0.31
C ALA A 117 -4.76 -4.80 -0.68
N THR A 118 -3.61 -4.39 -1.17
CA THR A 118 -3.48 -3.37 -2.19
C THR A 118 -2.73 -3.92 -3.39
N GLU A 119 -3.13 -3.49 -4.57
CA GLU A 119 -2.47 -3.73 -5.85
C GLU A 119 -1.94 -2.38 -6.33
N LEU A 120 -0.63 -2.30 -6.56
CA LEU A 120 0.06 -1.05 -6.87
C LEU A 120 0.50 -1.03 -8.32
N GLU A 121 -0.23 -0.29 -9.15
CA GLU A 121 0.15 -0.03 -10.53
C GLU A 121 1.04 1.21 -10.64
N PHE A 122 1.98 1.18 -11.56
CA PHE A 122 2.89 2.29 -11.82
C PHE A 122 3.47 2.26 -13.23
N TRP A 123 3.90 3.43 -13.70
CA TRP A 123 4.60 3.55 -14.95
C TRP A 123 6.10 3.70 -14.73
N VAL A 124 6.86 2.91 -15.50
CA VAL A 124 8.32 2.93 -15.52
C VAL A 124 8.80 3.64 -16.76
N LYS A 125 9.70 4.59 -16.59
CA LYS A 125 10.38 5.30 -17.66
C LYS A 125 11.78 4.75 -17.84
N SER A 126 12.07 4.22 -19.04
CA SER A 126 13.39 3.75 -19.46
C SER A 126 14.00 4.73 -20.45
N PRO A 127 15.29 5.12 -20.33
CA PRO A 127 15.99 5.85 -21.37
C PRO A 127 15.93 5.13 -22.73
N ALA A 128 15.92 5.86 -23.85
CA ALA A 128 15.75 5.29 -25.19
C ALA A 128 16.85 4.29 -25.55
N GLU A 129 18.07 4.54 -25.10
CA GLU A 129 19.25 3.70 -25.33
C GLU A 129 19.18 2.33 -24.61
N ASP A 130 18.47 2.26 -23.49
CA ASP A 130 18.29 1.05 -22.67
C ASP A 130 16.95 0.37 -22.90
N ALA A 131 16.06 0.99 -23.68
CA ALA A 131 14.71 0.51 -23.86
C ALA A 131 14.65 -0.69 -24.82
N PRO A 132 13.86 -1.73 -24.50
CA PRO A 132 13.62 -2.84 -25.42
C PRO A 132 12.69 -2.39 -26.56
N VAL A 133 13.27 -1.77 -27.59
CA VAL A 133 12.53 -1.23 -28.77
C VAL A 133 11.65 -2.30 -29.42
N GLU A 134 12.04 -3.56 -29.32
CA GLU A 134 11.26 -4.70 -29.80
C GLU A 134 9.90 -4.85 -29.07
N ALA A 135 9.78 -4.30 -27.85
CA ALA A 135 8.52 -4.28 -27.12
C ALA A 135 7.53 -3.24 -27.66
N LEU A 136 7.98 -2.35 -28.56
CA LEU A 136 7.15 -1.32 -29.21
C LEU A 136 6.39 -1.84 -30.44
N HIS A 137 6.39 -3.13 -30.72
CA HIS A 137 5.70 -3.70 -31.87
C HIS A 137 4.16 -3.57 -31.82
N SER A 138 3.55 -3.64 -33.01
CA SER A 138 2.11 -3.49 -33.24
C SER A 138 1.22 -4.50 -32.52
N SER A 139 1.77 -5.58 -32.01
CA SER A 139 1.10 -6.53 -31.10
C SER A 139 0.80 -5.95 -29.71
N GLN A 140 1.17 -4.69 -29.47
CA GLN A 140 0.82 -3.96 -28.24
C GLN A 140 -0.66 -3.62 -28.10
N ILE A 141 -1.48 -4.17 -28.94
CA ILE A 141 -2.92 -3.97 -28.87
C ILE A 141 -3.50 -5.07 -27.97
N MET A 142 -3.91 -4.65 -26.74
CA MET A 142 -4.77 -5.40 -25.85
C MET A 142 -4.12 -6.46 -24.94
N GLN A 143 -4.87 -7.48 -24.58
CA GLN A 143 -4.63 -8.46 -23.53
C GLN A 143 -3.29 -9.21 -23.58
N GLU A 144 -2.66 -9.29 -24.74
CA GLU A 144 -1.35 -9.94 -24.88
C GLU A 144 -0.24 -9.24 -24.07
N GLN A 145 -0.38 -7.96 -23.78
CA GLN A 145 0.64 -7.21 -23.04
C GLN A 145 0.71 -7.57 -21.55
N TYR A 146 -0.42 -7.89 -20.96
CA TYR A 146 -0.50 -8.36 -19.57
C TYR A 146 0.37 -9.60 -19.33
N TRP A 147 0.40 -10.52 -20.28
CA TRP A 147 1.17 -11.77 -20.19
C TRP A 147 2.57 -11.69 -20.78
N GLN A 148 2.96 -10.57 -21.36
CA GLN A 148 4.31 -10.42 -21.90
C GLN A 148 5.35 -10.31 -20.78
N ARG A 149 6.46 -11.00 -20.99
CA ARG A 149 7.61 -10.90 -20.08
C ARG A 149 8.22 -9.51 -20.16
N THR A 150 8.48 -8.91 -19.02
CA THR A 150 9.40 -7.78 -18.88
C THR A 150 10.79 -8.18 -19.36
N ARG A 151 11.61 -7.22 -19.82
CA ARG A 151 12.96 -7.46 -20.34
C ARG A 151 13.94 -6.43 -19.79
N GLY A 152 15.23 -6.72 -19.95
CA GLY A 152 16.30 -5.78 -19.61
C GLY A 152 16.26 -5.29 -18.17
N ASN A 153 16.60 -4.02 -17.97
CA ASN A 153 16.67 -3.40 -16.65
C ASN A 153 15.31 -3.36 -15.94
N VAL A 154 14.20 -3.23 -16.70
CA VAL A 154 12.84 -3.26 -16.13
C VAL A 154 12.55 -4.61 -15.47
N ARG A 155 12.94 -5.72 -16.14
CA ARG A 155 12.80 -7.04 -15.55
C ARG A 155 13.64 -7.23 -14.30
N THR A 156 14.91 -6.81 -14.37
CA THR A 156 15.83 -6.89 -13.23
C THR A 156 15.30 -6.10 -12.05
N ALA A 157 14.85 -4.87 -12.28
CA ALA A 157 14.28 -4.03 -11.23
C ALA A 157 13.00 -4.64 -10.61
N LEU A 158 12.11 -5.21 -11.44
CA LEU A 158 10.90 -5.86 -10.95
C LEU A 158 11.23 -7.08 -10.07
N GLU A 159 12.12 -7.96 -10.53
CA GLU A 159 12.53 -9.15 -9.77
C GLU A 159 13.25 -8.76 -8.46
N GLN A 160 14.09 -7.73 -8.47
CA GLN A 160 14.72 -7.21 -7.25
C GLN A 160 13.69 -6.56 -6.31
N THR A 161 12.68 -5.90 -6.86
CA THR A 161 11.58 -5.33 -6.05
C THR A 161 10.85 -6.44 -5.31
N ILE A 162 10.44 -7.50 -5.99
CA ILE A 162 9.77 -8.66 -5.37
C ILE A 162 10.63 -9.26 -4.26
N GLN A 163 11.92 -9.48 -4.51
CA GLN A 163 12.85 -9.98 -3.50
C GLN A 163 12.97 -9.05 -2.29
N THR A 164 12.98 -7.74 -2.53
CA THR A 164 13.09 -6.76 -1.45
C THR A 164 11.81 -6.70 -0.62
N LEU A 165 10.63 -6.72 -1.26
CA LEU A 165 9.35 -6.79 -0.56
C LEU A 165 9.26 -8.04 0.34
N GLU A 166 9.75 -9.20 -0.17
CA GLU A 166 9.84 -10.43 0.62
C GLU A 166 10.74 -10.27 1.84
N LEU A 167 11.93 -9.67 1.68
CA LEU A 167 12.86 -9.40 2.79
C LEU A 167 12.26 -8.51 3.89
N TYR A 168 11.36 -7.60 3.51
CA TYR A 168 10.62 -6.75 4.45
C TYR A 168 9.34 -7.39 5.01
N GLY A 169 9.03 -8.61 4.59
CA GLY A 169 7.90 -9.39 5.10
C GLY A 169 6.54 -8.97 4.56
N LEU A 170 6.48 -8.37 3.36
CA LEU A 170 5.22 -8.04 2.71
C LEU A 170 4.55 -9.26 2.06
N GLU A 171 5.27 -10.35 1.89
CA GLU A 171 4.79 -11.57 1.20
C GLU A 171 4.22 -11.24 -0.20
N PRO A 172 5.06 -10.77 -1.17
CA PRO A 172 4.60 -10.42 -2.51
C PRO A 172 4.02 -11.65 -3.22
N GLU A 173 2.94 -11.45 -3.95
CA GLU A 173 2.25 -12.53 -4.68
C GLU A 173 2.56 -12.47 -6.17
N MET A 174 2.52 -11.28 -6.78
CA MET A 174 2.84 -11.09 -8.19
C MET A 174 3.59 -9.78 -8.46
N GLY A 175 4.29 -9.78 -9.61
CA GLY A 175 4.81 -8.59 -10.28
C GLY A 175 4.78 -8.83 -11.78
N HIS A 176 4.05 -8.01 -12.54
CA HIS A 176 3.80 -8.23 -13.95
C HIS A 176 3.59 -6.92 -14.74
N LYS A 177 3.46 -7.05 -16.06
CA LYS A 177 3.01 -5.95 -16.92
C LYS A 177 1.52 -5.71 -16.77
N GLU A 178 1.13 -4.45 -16.89
CA GLU A 178 -0.25 -4.02 -16.88
C GLU A 178 -0.77 -3.57 -18.25
N CYS A 179 -2.11 -3.42 -18.37
CA CYS A 179 -2.78 -3.18 -19.66
C CYS A 179 -2.45 -1.84 -20.32
N GLY A 180 -1.80 -0.91 -19.64
CA GLY A 180 -1.25 0.30 -20.26
C GLY A 180 -0.16 0.00 -21.29
N GLY A 181 0.50 -1.14 -21.14
CA GLY A 181 1.49 -1.69 -22.08
C GLY A 181 2.76 -0.86 -22.16
N VAL A 182 3.34 -0.80 -23.35
CA VAL A 182 4.62 -0.11 -23.62
C VAL A 182 4.40 1.03 -24.60
N LYS A 183 4.90 2.22 -24.28
CA LYS A 183 4.71 3.44 -25.08
C LYS A 183 6.04 4.16 -25.30
N GLY A 184 6.46 4.30 -26.57
CA GLY A 184 7.57 5.16 -26.95
C GLY A 184 7.16 6.64 -26.88
N GLN A 185 8.04 7.47 -26.35
CA GLN A 185 7.88 8.92 -26.32
C GLN A 185 8.87 9.57 -27.30
N ILE A 186 8.35 10.45 -28.14
CA ILE A 186 9.09 11.07 -29.25
C ILE A 186 9.13 12.57 -29.00
N ASP A 187 10.30 13.20 -29.21
CA ASP A 187 10.45 14.64 -29.17
C ASP A 187 9.94 15.34 -30.44
N GLY A 188 9.99 16.66 -30.44
CA GLY A 188 9.56 17.49 -31.58
C GLY A 188 10.38 17.31 -32.86
N SER A 189 11.54 16.67 -32.82
CA SER A 189 12.39 16.33 -33.94
C SER A 189 12.23 14.88 -34.43
N GLY A 190 11.35 14.11 -33.80
CA GLY A 190 11.05 12.72 -34.19
C GLY A 190 11.97 11.68 -33.56
N HIS A 191 12.83 12.06 -32.62
CA HIS A 191 13.69 11.12 -31.91
C HIS A 191 12.97 10.55 -30.69
N MET A 192 13.12 9.26 -30.47
CA MET A 192 12.64 8.60 -29.26
C MET A 192 13.49 9.04 -28.06
N THR A 193 12.85 9.62 -27.07
CA THR A 193 13.53 10.11 -25.85
C THR A 193 13.53 9.09 -24.73
N HIS A 194 12.46 8.32 -24.62
CA HIS A 194 12.31 7.27 -23.61
C HIS A 194 11.13 6.35 -23.96
N VAL A 195 11.05 5.26 -23.25
CA VAL A 195 9.94 4.32 -23.31
C VAL A 195 9.27 4.27 -21.94
N MET A 196 7.95 4.19 -21.92
CA MET A 196 7.15 4.00 -20.73
C MET A 196 6.49 2.62 -20.75
N GLU A 197 6.63 1.87 -19.66
CA GLU A 197 5.95 0.58 -19.45
C GLU A 197 5.08 0.65 -18.19
N GLN A 198 3.87 0.07 -18.24
CA GLN A 198 3.03 -0.07 -17.06
C GLN A 198 3.27 -1.43 -16.41
N LEU A 199 3.50 -1.40 -15.11
CA LEU A 199 3.70 -2.57 -14.26
C LEU A 199 2.77 -2.52 -13.06
N GLU A 200 2.61 -3.67 -12.45
CA GLU A 200 1.89 -3.85 -11.19
C GLU A 200 2.70 -4.76 -10.27
N VAL A 201 2.64 -4.47 -8.98
CA VAL A 201 3.09 -5.37 -7.91
C VAL A 201 1.99 -5.46 -6.86
N ASP A 202 1.76 -6.66 -6.39
CA ASP A 202 0.83 -6.96 -5.33
C ASP A 202 1.48 -7.80 -4.23
N TRP A 203 0.85 -7.81 -3.09
CA TRP A 203 1.31 -8.55 -1.92
C TRP A 203 0.12 -8.96 -1.05
N LYS A 204 0.33 -9.94 -0.23
CA LYS A 204 -0.67 -10.53 0.63
C LYS A 204 -1.31 -9.48 1.55
N PHE A 205 -2.60 -9.66 1.80
CA PHE A 205 -3.34 -8.82 2.72
C PHE A 205 -2.69 -8.74 4.11
N ASN A 206 -2.89 -7.62 4.77
CA ASN A 206 -2.55 -7.48 6.18
C ASN A 206 -3.72 -6.89 6.96
N VAL A 207 -3.57 -6.74 8.27
CA VAL A 207 -4.64 -6.26 9.13
C VAL A 207 -4.56 -4.76 9.39
N GLY A 208 -5.70 -4.09 9.29
CA GLY A 208 -5.86 -2.71 9.75
C GLY A 208 -4.83 -1.75 9.21
N VAL A 209 -4.19 -1.03 10.10
CA VAL A 209 -3.23 0.05 9.77
C VAL A 209 -1.93 -0.48 9.18
N GLN A 210 -1.55 -1.74 9.48
CA GLN A 210 -0.34 -2.34 8.90
C GLN A 210 -0.39 -2.38 7.37
N THR A 211 -1.57 -2.58 6.77
CA THR A 211 -1.72 -2.53 5.31
C THR A 211 -1.32 -1.18 4.73
N ALA A 212 -1.77 -0.09 5.35
CA ALA A 212 -1.40 1.26 4.91
C ALA A 212 0.10 1.54 5.08
N ASP A 213 0.71 1.03 6.14
CA ASP A 213 2.16 1.13 6.35
C ASP A 213 2.93 0.31 5.28
N ASN A 214 2.43 -0.88 4.92
CA ASN A 214 3.00 -1.72 3.86
C ASN A 214 2.94 -1.04 2.49
N GLU A 215 1.82 -0.38 2.17
CA GLU A 215 1.66 0.39 0.93
C GLU A 215 2.71 1.49 0.80
N LEU A 216 2.91 2.28 1.85
CA LEU A 216 3.93 3.32 1.87
C LEU A 216 5.35 2.73 1.71
N LEU A 217 5.64 1.62 2.36
CA LEU A 217 6.92 0.93 2.25
C LEU A 217 7.13 0.38 0.83
N ALA A 218 6.12 -0.25 0.23
CA ALA A 218 6.20 -0.76 -1.12
C ALA A 218 6.52 0.34 -2.14
N ARG A 219 5.87 1.51 -2.03
CA ARG A 219 6.17 2.67 -2.89
C ARG A 219 7.62 3.16 -2.77
N ILE A 220 8.17 3.16 -1.55
CA ILE A 220 9.57 3.52 -1.30
C ILE A 220 10.49 2.50 -1.97
N ILE A 221 10.26 1.20 -1.74
CA ILE A 221 11.06 0.10 -2.29
C ILE A 221 11.05 0.13 -3.83
N VAL A 222 9.87 0.23 -4.44
CA VAL A 222 9.72 0.31 -5.90
C VAL A 222 10.55 1.47 -6.45
N LYS A 223 10.40 2.68 -5.90
CA LYS A 223 11.17 3.84 -6.37
C LYS A 223 12.68 3.64 -6.26
N GLU A 224 13.15 3.15 -5.13
CA GLU A 224 14.58 2.97 -4.88
C GLU A 224 15.18 1.88 -5.77
N VAL A 225 14.54 0.74 -5.88
CA VAL A 225 15.04 -0.38 -6.67
C VAL A 225 15.07 -0.03 -8.17
N PHE A 226 14.02 0.61 -8.68
CA PHE A 226 14.00 1.04 -10.09
C PHE A 226 15.04 2.12 -10.36
N ARG A 227 15.19 3.10 -9.46
CA ARG A 227 16.22 4.12 -9.56
C ARG A 227 17.64 3.52 -9.62
N MET A 228 17.95 2.53 -8.79
CA MET A 228 19.24 1.82 -8.82
C MET A 228 19.51 1.09 -10.15
N ASN A 229 18.47 0.77 -10.90
CA ASN A 229 18.56 0.16 -12.23
C ASN A 229 18.49 1.20 -13.37
N GLY A 230 18.65 2.51 -13.07
CA GLY A 230 18.63 3.58 -14.08
C GLY A 230 17.24 3.92 -14.62
N LEU A 231 16.19 3.60 -13.86
CA LEU A 231 14.79 3.74 -14.26
C LEU A 231 14.07 4.74 -13.34
N ASP A 232 13.13 5.51 -13.91
CA ASP A 232 12.23 6.38 -13.13
C ASP A 232 10.85 5.73 -13.00
N VAL A 233 10.21 5.93 -11.84
CA VAL A 233 8.85 5.43 -11.55
C VAL A 233 7.90 6.58 -11.31
N SER A 234 6.72 6.48 -11.91
CA SER A 234 5.60 7.39 -11.68
C SER A 234 4.39 6.65 -11.11
N PHE A 235 3.92 7.09 -9.95
CA PHE A 235 2.63 6.69 -9.35
C PHE A 235 1.51 7.68 -9.64
N GLN A 236 1.69 8.58 -10.61
CA GLN A 236 0.63 9.47 -11.04
C GLN A 236 -0.52 8.66 -11.65
N ALA A 237 -1.75 9.03 -11.34
CA ALA A 237 -2.93 8.32 -11.83
C ALA A 237 -3.02 8.29 -13.37
N LYS A 238 -2.60 9.37 -14.05
CA LYS A 238 -2.65 9.49 -15.52
C LYS A 238 -1.36 10.12 -16.05
N PRO A 239 -0.21 9.42 -15.99
CA PRO A 239 1.06 10.00 -16.45
C PRO A 239 1.14 10.15 -17.98
N ILE A 240 0.37 9.34 -18.73
CA ILE A 240 0.31 9.38 -20.18
C ILE A 240 -1.14 9.58 -20.62
N PRO A 241 -1.46 10.66 -21.37
CA PRO A 241 -2.81 10.87 -21.89
C PRO A 241 -3.22 9.76 -22.89
N GLY A 242 -4.48 9.39 -22.84
CA GLY A 242 -5.09 8.46 -23.82
C GLY A 242 -4.79 6.97 -23.62
N VAL A 243 -4.10 6.60 -22.54
CA VAL A 243 -3.86 5.20 -22.16
C VAL A 243 -4.39 4.91 -20.76
N ALA A 244 -4.31 3.65 -20.34
CA ALA A 244 -4.67 3.24 -18.99
C ALA A 244 -3.88 4.05 -17.94
N GLY A 245 -4.53 4.40 -16.84
CA GLY A 245 -3.87 5.04 -15.70
C GLY A 245 -3.35 4.02 -14.72
N SER A 246 -2.65 4.49 -13.70
CA SER A 246 -2.24 3.64 -12.58
C SER A 246 -3.40 3.48 -11.62
N GLY A 247 -3.84 2.25 -11.43
CA GLY A 247 -4.78 1.84 -10.39
C GLY A 247 -4.08 1.72 -9.03
N GLU A 248 -4.88 1.80 -8.00
CA GLU A 248 -4.54 1.41 -6.65
C GLU A 248 -5.77 0.69 -6.10
N HIS A 249 -5.89 -0.58 -6.48
CA HIS A 249 -7.03 -1.38 -6.10
C HIS A 249 -6.90 -1.81 -4.64
N VAL A 250 -8.02 -1.79 -3.94
CA VAL A 250 -8.07 -2.09 -2.52
C VAL A 250 -9.08 -3.19 -2.28
N HIS A 251 -8.62 -4.35 -1.83
CA HIS A 251 -9.44 -5.50 -1.47
C HIS A 251 -9.65 -5.51 0.03
N VAL A 252 -10.87 -5.35 0.48
CA VAL A 252 -11.21 -5.32 1.89
C VAL A 252 -11.91 -6.59 2.33
N GLY A 253 -11.60 -7.04 3.53
CA GLY A 253 -12.22 -8.19 4.15
C GLY A 253 -12.52 -7.94 5.63
N ILE A 254 -13.52 -8.64 6.16
CA ILE A 254 -13.82 -8.66 7.59
C ILE A 254 -13.88 -10.11 8.03
N ALA A 255 -13.12 -10.45 9.05
CA ALA A 255 -13.20 -11.75 9.71
C ALA A 255 -13.61 -11.58 11.18
N ALA A 256 -14.30 -12.56 11.70
CA ALA A 256 -14.65 -12.64 13.12
C ALA A 256 -13.67 -13.57 13.83
N LYS A 257 -13.02 -13.08 14.89
CA LYS A 257 -12.36 -13.95 15.87
C LYS A 257 -13.42 -14.42 16.87
N MET A 258 -13.62 -15.72 16.90
CA MET A 258 -14.57 -16.35 17.81
C MET A 258 -13.96 -16.57 19.21
N LYS A 259 -14.76 -16.63 20.26
CA LYS A 259 -14.32 -16.91 21.64
C LYS A 259 -13.52 -18.21 21.79
N ASN A 260 -13.73 -19.19 20.91
CA ASN A 260 -12.96 -20.42 20.87
C ASN A 260 -11.61 -20.30 20.11
N GLY A 261 -11.26 -19.08 19.68
CA GLY A 261 -10.02 -18.78 18.94
C GLY A 261 -10.10 -19.02 17.44
N LYS A 262 -11.21 -19.60 16.90
CA LYS A 262 -11.37 -19.78 15.46
C LYS A 262 -11.58 -18.43 14.76
N ILE A 263 -11.00 -18.27 13.58
CA ILE A 263 -11.24 -17.12 12.70
C ILE A 263 -12.21 -17.56 11.61
N VAL A 264 -13.26 -16.77 11.39
CA VAL A 264 -14.29 -17.00 10.39
C VAL A 264 -14.38 -15.77 9.50
N ASN A 265 -14.22 -15.93 8.20
CA ASN A 265 -14.41 -14.85 7.25
C ASN A 265 -15.91 -14.51 7.14
N LEU A 266 -16.26 -13.24 7.31
CA LEU A 266 -17.64 -12.76 7.19
C LEU A 266 -18.01 -12.54 5.71
N PHE A 267 -17.08 -12.14 4.88
CA PHE A 267 -17.26 -12.11 3.42
C PHE A 267 -17.02 -13.52 2.88
N SER A 268 -18.05 -14.35 2.97
CA SER A 268 -17.98 -15.70 2.38
C SER A 268 -17.85 -15.61 0.85
N PRO A 269 -16.99 -16.42 0.19
CA PRO A 269 -16.87 -16.45 -1.24
C PRO A 269 -18.10 -17.09 -1.95
N LYS A 270 -19.17 -17.36 -1.22
CA LYS A 270 -20.45 -17.80 -1.76
C LYS A 270 -21.38 -16.59 -1.86
N ASP A 271 -22.37 -16.70 -2.72
CA ASP A 271 -23.31 -15.66 -3.15
C ASP A 271 -24.08 -14.86 -2.06
N MET A 272 -23.68 -14.96 -0.81
CA MET A 272 -24.39 -14.39 0.35
C MET A 272 -23.79 -13.10 0.91
N TYR A 273 -22.63 -12.65 0.41
CA TYR A 273 -22.01 -11.43 0.95
C TYR A 273 -22.78 -10.15 0.59
N GLU A 274 -23.50 -10.16 -0.53
CA GLU A 274 -24.35 -9.03 -0.94
C GLU A 274 -25.51 -8.82 0.03
N ASP A 275 -26.09 -9.92 0.55
CA ASP A 275 -27.12 -9.85 1.60
C ASP A 275 -26.56 -9.24 2.88
N PHE A 276 -25.34 -9.60 3.25
CA PHE A 276 -24.67 -9.02 4.40
C PHE A 276 -24.39 -7.51 4.19
N LEU A 277 -23.86 -7.13 3.04
CA LEU A 277 -23.59 -5.71 2.72
C LEU A 277 -24.90 -4.91 2.72
N SER A 278 -25.97 -5.46 2.18
CA SER A 278 -27.30 -4.84 2.22
C SER A 278 -27.81 -4.68 3.65
N ALA A 279 -27.58 -5.70 4.51
CA ALA A 279 -28.00 -5.66 5.91
C ALA A 279 -27.28 -4.59 6.73
N ILE A 280 -26.04 -4.23 6.40
CA ILE A 280 -25.29 -3.15 7.04
C ILE A 280 -25.51 -1.77 6.39
N GLY A 281 -26.43 -1.67 5.44
CA GLY A 281 -26.82 -0.41 4.83
C GLY A 281 -25.87 0.05 3.70
N TYR A 282 -25.22 -0.89 3.02
CA TYR A 282 -24.50 -0.59 1.79
C TYR A 282 -25.53 -0.20 0.72
N GLY A 283 -25.49 1.05 0.33
CA GLY A 283 -26.33 1.62 -0.70
C GLY A 283 -25.51 2.15 -1.87
#